data_ccf843d8a6285590a54921d143b5a9c1
#
_entry.id   ccf843d8a6285590a54921d143b5a9c1
#
_cell.length_a   1.000
_cell.length_b   1.000
_cell.length_c   1.000
_cell.angle_alpha   90.00
_cell.angle_beta   90.00
_cell.angle_gamma   90.00
#
_symmetry.space_group_name_H-M   'P 1'
#
loop_
_entity.id
_entity.type
_entity.pdbx_description
1 polymer ?
#
loop_
_entity_poly.entity_id
_entity_poly.type
_entity_poly.pdbx_seq_one_letter_code
_entity_poly.pdbx_strand_id
1 'polypeptide(L)'
;MKKLLTLFSFFSIGLFAQTTHLNTYQQKTLKTERFARPVNTGVNHTLLILGSAWEVSPELGDEIAVYDSEKNMVASVAWRHEQEGHTGLAIWGDDETTSAKEGMTKGEAFSIVLFDKSEDKMTSLKINRWERGDDNFTKDGVSVVGSISTTAVISQDLELFQNVPNPVLDNTSISFYLPKDGKIKLTVSNTLGQEVLALSNQEYIKGMHTISMDASNLSTGVYFYKLLANNTSITKQLTLVK
;
A
#
# COMPACT_ATOMS: atom_id res chain seq x y z
N MET A 1 -65.41 -10.42 9.51
CA MET A 1 -64.67 -10.88 10.70
C MET A 1 -63.67 -11.96 10.28
N LYS A 2 -62.40 -11.74 10.64
CA LYS A 2 -61.32 -12.73 10.64
C LYS A 2 -60.88 -13.31 9.27
N LYS A 3 -59.81 -12.86 8.72
CA LYS A 3 -58.45 -13.43 8.60
C LYS A 3 -57.66 -12.61 7.62
N LEU A 4 -56.88 -11.71 8.13
CA LEU A 4 -55.75 -11.12 7.39
C LEU A 4 -54.64 -10.87 8.43
N LEU A 5 -53.86 -11.87 8.68
CA LEU A 5 -52.55 -11.74 9.37
C LEU A 5 -51.81 -13.08 9.19
N THR A 6 -50.90 -13.14 8.33
CA THR A 6 -49.69 -13.99 8.37
C THR A 6 -49.12 -14.18 6.95
N LEU A 7 -48.43 -13.19 6.46
CA LEU A 7 -47.50 -13.38 5.30
C LEU A 7 -46.50 -12.22 5.23
N PHE A 8 -45.78 -11.93 6.32
CA PHE A 8 -44.73 -10.90 6.29
C PHE A 8 -43.44 -11.27 7.05
N SER A 9 -43.19 -12.54 7.37
CA SER A 9 -41.98 -12.89 8.14
C SER A 9 -40.94 -13.75 7.43
N PHE A 10 -41.16 -14.13 6.17
CA PHE A 10 -40.17 -14.99 5.47
C PHE A 10 -39.31 -14.28 4.43
N PHE A 11 -39.59 -13.02 4.07
CA PHE A 11 -38.80 -12.32 3.05
C PHE A 11 -37.60 -11.57 3.58
N SER A 12 -37.56 -11.24 4.88
CA SER A 12 -36.46 -10.47 5.45
C SER A 12 -35.23 -11.30 5.81
N ILE A 13 -35.41 -12.58 6.15
CA ILE A 13 -34.28 -13.45 6.55
C ILE A 13 -33.44 -13.88 5.32
N GLY A 14 -34.08 -14.09 4.19
CA GLY A 14 -33.39 -14.47 2.95
C GLY A 14 -32.53 -13.34 2.37
N LEU A 15 -33.00 -12.09 2.46
CA LEU A 15 -32.29 -10.93 1.93
C LEU A 15 -31.08 -10.56 2.81
N PHE A 16 -31.22 -10.72 4.14
CA PHE A 16 -30.11 -10.48 5.08
C PHE A 16 -29.01 -11.55 4.95
N ALA A 17 -29.37 -12.81 4.70
CA ALA A 17 -28.41 -13.88 4.48
C ALA A 17 -27.67 -13.74 3.15
N GLN A 18 -28.34 -13.24 2.09
CA GLN A 18 -27.70 -12.99 0.81
C GLN A 18 -26.75 -11.78 0.86
N THR A 19 -27.12 -10.68 1.54
CA THR A 19 -26.25 -9.51 1.71
C THR A 19 -25.01 -9.84 2.56
N THR A 20 -25.16 -10.62 3.63
CA THR A 20 -24.01 -11.04 4.44
C THR A 20 -23.11 -12.01 3.68
N HIS A 21 -23.67 -12.89 2.85
CA HIS A 21 -22.86 -13.82 2.05
C HIS A 21 -22.12 -13.11 0.90
N LEU A 22 -22.73 -12.14 0.25
CA LEU A 22 -22.10 -11.31 -0.78
C LEU A 22 -20.99 -10.44 -0.18
N ASN A 23 -21.23 -9.81 0.96
CA ASN A 23 -20.21 -9.04 1.68
C ASN A 23 -19.00 -9.91 2.11
N THR A 24 -19.25 -11.13 2.58
CA THR A 24 -18.17 -12.05 2.96
C THR A 24 -17.37 -12.52 1.74
N TYR A 25 -18.01 -12.72 0.59
CA TYR A 25 -17.35 -13.11 -0.65
C TYR A 25 -16.54 -11.95 -1.23
N GLN A 26 -17.09 -10.74 -1.27
CA GLN A 26 -16.40 -9.53 -1.72
C GLN A 26 -15.21 -9.20 -0.81
N GLN A 27 -15.36 -9.29 0.50
CA GLN A 27 -14.26 -9.09 1.45
C GLN A 27 -13.10 -10.08 1.25
N LYS A 28 -13.38 -11.30 0.79
CA LYS A 28 -12.36 -12.33 0.54
C LYS A 28 -11.54 -12.05 -0.71
N THR A 29 -12.10 -11.35 -1.70
CA THR A 29 -11.46 -11.09 -3.00
C THR A 29 -10.77 -9.74 -3.10
N LEU A 30 -11.11 -8.77 -2.24
CA LEU A 30 -10.44 -7.48 -2.22
C LEU A 30 -9.01 -7.63 -1.67
N LYS A 31 -8.06 -7.50 -2.57
CA LYS A 31 -6.62 -7.40 -2.27
C LYS A 31 -6.17 -6.01 -2.66
N THR A 32 -5.10 -5.53 -2.01
CA THR A 32 -4.38 -4.37 -2.53
C THR A 32 -3.86 -4.74 -3.91
N GLU A 33 -4.24 -3.96 -4.92
CA GLU A 33 -3.82 -4.15 -6.31
C GLU A 33 -2.71 -3.17 -6.65
N ARG A 34 -2.80 -1.96 -6.10
CA ARG A 34 -1.84 -0.89 -6.32
C ARG A 34 -0.61 -1.01 -5.43
N PHE A 35 -0.84 -1.23 -4.16
CA PHE A 35 0.24 -1.32 -3.18
C PHE A 35 0.62 -2.77 -2.93
N ALA A 36 1.90 -3.10 -3.10
CA ALA A 36 2.43 -4.39 -2.68
C ALA A 36 2.25 -4.56 -1.16
N ARG A 37 2.20 -5.80 -0.69
CA ARG A 37 2.18 -6.04 0.76
C ARG A 37 3.57 -5.78 1.33
N PRO A 38 3.68 -4.97 2.38
CA PRO A 38 4.95 -4.79 3.08
C PRO A 38 5.40 -6.10 3.74
N VAL A 39 6.70 -6.19 3.99
CA VAL A 39 7.30 -7.35 4.66
C VAL A 39 6.83 -7.39 6.12
N ASN A 40 6.41 -8.57 6.57
CA ASN A 40 6.10 -8.81 7.98
C ASN A 40 7.40 -9.11 8.73
N THR A 41 7.88 -8.15 9.50
CA THR A 41 9.09 -8.26 10.32
C THR A 41 8.83 -8.85 11.71
N GLY A 42 7.56 -9.14 12.04
CA GLY A 42 7.17 -9.57 13.39
C GLY A 42 7.06 -8.43 14.40
N VAL A 43 7.49 -7.22 14.07
CA VAL A 43 7.38 -6.01 14.90
C VAL A 43 6.34 -5.10 14.25
N ASN A 44 5.32 -4.68 14.99
CA ASN A 44 4.28 -3.84 14.42
C ASN A 44 3.77 -2.75 15.36
N HIS A 45 3.11 -1.76 14.77
CA HIS A 45 2.28 -0.75 15.39
C HIS A 45 0.91 -0.83 14.73
N THR A 46 -0.17 -0.84 15.47
CA THR A 46 -1.52 -0.88 14.93
C THR A 46 -2.03 0.53 14.66
N LEU A 47 -2.37 0.82 13.42
CA LEU A 47 -3.11 2.02 13.04
C LEU A 47 -4.58 1.65 12.81
N LEU A 48 -5.49 2.29 13.54
CA LEU A 48 -6.93 2.19 13.34
C LEU A 48 -7.47 3.52 12.81
N ILE A 49 -8.16 3.49 11.70
CA ILE A 49 -8.89 4.64 11.14
C ILE A 49 -10.37 4.41 11.36
N LEU A 50 -11.00 5.28 12.14
CA LEU A 50 -12.44 5.21 12.40
C LEU A 50 -13.22 5.59 11.15
N GLY A 51 -14.39 4.97 10.92
CA GLY A 51 -15.27 5.35 9.83
C GLY A 51 -15.74 6.80 9.94
N SER A 52 -15.97 7.27 11.16
CA SER A 52 -16.31 8.66 11.46
C SER A 52 -15.14 9.66 11.29
N ALA A 53 -13.92 9.18 11.02
CA ALA A 53 -12.78 10.05 10.78
C ALA A 53 -12.85 10.76 9.43
N TRP A 54 -13.59 10.22 8.47
CA TRP A 54 -13.68 10.70 7.10
C TRP A 54 -14.79 11.74 6.94
N GLU A 55 -14.51 12.84 6.27
CA GLU A 55 -15.54 13.76 5.79
C GLU A 55 -16.28 13.14 4.58
N VAL A 56 -15.54 12.50 3.69
CA VAL A 56 -16.05 11.65 2.61
C VAL A 56 -15.31 10.33 2.68
N SER A 57 -16.03 9.25 2.93
CA SER A 57 -15.43 7.91 3.02
C SER A 57 -14.84 7.47 1.69
N PRO A 58 -13.71 6.75 1.70
CA PRO A 58 -13.21 6.07 0.51
C PRO A 58 -14.25 5.13 -0.10
N GLU A 59 -14.13 4.86 -1.39
CA GLU A 59 -14.97 3.91 -2.10
C GLU A 59 -14.43 2.48 -1.99
N LEU A 60 -15.29 1.51 -2.26
CA LEU A 60 -14.92 0.10 -2.23
C LEU A 60 -13.80 -0.18 -3.27
N GLY A 61 -12.66 -0.62 -2.78
CA GLY A 61 -11.49 -0.92 -3.61
C GLY A 61 -10.45 0.18 -3.66
N ASP A 62 -10.71 1.35 -3.07
CA ASP A 62 -9.67 2.32 -2.77
C ASP A 62 -8.63 1.71 -1.83
N GLU A 63 -7.43 2.22 -1.86
CA GLU A 63 -6.35 1.66 -1.05
C GLU A 63 -5.69 2.72 -0.18
N ILE A 64 -5.39 2.33 1.05
CA ILE A 64 -4.65 3.17 2.00
C ILE A 64 -3.26 2.60 2.16
N ALA A 65 -2.23 3.44 2.06
CA ALA A 65 -0.85 3.08 2.32
C ALA A 65 -0.24 4.00 3.37
N VAL A 66 0.71 3.45 4.11
CA VAL A 66 1.51 4.17 5.11
C VAL A 66 2.97 4.12 4.69
N TYR A 67 3.63 5.26 4.77
CA TYR A 67 5.04 5.44 4.39
C TYR A 67 5.86 5.94 5.57
N ASP A 68 7.08 5.47 5.64
CA ASP A 68 8.11 6.00 6.56
C ASP A 68 8.66 7.36 6.07
N SER A 69 9.59 7.93 6.82
CA SER A 69 10.25 9.21 6.50
C SER A 69 11.09 9.17 5.20
N GLU A 70 11.54 7.97 4.79
CA GLU A 70 12.33 7.75 3.58
C GLU A 70 11.48 7.39 2.36
N LYS A 71 10.13 7.43 2.49
CA LYS A 71 9.16 7.07 1.46
C LYS A 71 9.13 5.57 1.14
N ASN A 72 9.55 4.71 2.06
CA ASN A 72 9.29 3.28 1.95
C ASN A 72 7.89 2.97 2.47
N MET A 73 7.18 2.09 1.78
CA MET A 73 5.85 1.68 2.19
C MET A 73 5.93 0.62 3.29
N VAL A 74 5.35 0.92 4.43
CA VAL A 74 5.40 0.08 5.65
C VAL A 74 4.06 -0.52 6.05
N ALA A 75 2.98 -0.10 5.41
CA ALA A 75 1.66 -0.72 5.54
C ALA A 75 0.80 -0.43 4.30
N SER A 76 -0.13 -1.33 3.98
CA SER A 76 -1.18 -1.09 2.99
C SER A 76 -2.42 -1.91 3.27
N VAL A 77 -3.59 -1.38 2.90
CA VAL A 77 -4.87 -2.07 2.99
C VAL A 77 -5.84 -1.56 1.93
N ALA A 78 -6.63 -2.45 1.34
CA ALA A 78 -7.76 -2.06 0.49
C ALA A 78 -8.97 -1.69 1.38
N TRP A 79 -9.64 -0.59 1.04
CA TRP A 79 -10.90 -0.21 1.68
C TRP A 79 -11.99 -1.21 1.32
N ARG A 80 -12.67 -1.74 2.34
CA ARG A 80 -13.59 -2.88 2.19
C ARG A 80 -15.03 -2.57 2.59
N HIS A 81 -15.33 -1.31 2.84
CA HIS A 81 -16.64 -0.89 3.31
C HIS A 81 -17.38 -0.16 2.19
N GLU A 82 -18.67 -0.50 2.01
CA GLU A 82 -19.57 0.22 1.09
C GLU A 82 -20.11 1.51 1.73
N GLN A 83 -20.00 1.63 3.04
CA GLN A 83 -20.40 2.78 3.85
C GLN A 83 -19.40 2.95 5.00
N GLU A 84 -19.75 3.75 6.00
CA GLU A 84 -18.90 3.96 7.18
C GLU A 84 -18.41 2.65 7.79
N GLY A 85 -17.11 2.50 7.89
CA GLY A 85 -16.46 1.33 8.47
C GLY A 85 -15.10 1.69 9.05
N HIS A 86 -14.65 0.90 10.03
CA HIS A 86 -13.31 1.06 10.60
C HIS A 86 -12.30 0.25 9.82
N THR A 87 -11.11 0.80 9.61
CA THR A 87 -10.02 0.11 8.92
C THR A 87 -8.79 0.06 9.80
N GLY A 88 -8.25 -1.14 10.00
CA GLY A 88 -7.03 -1.39 10.75
C GLY A 88 -5.90 -1.84 9.85
N LEU A 89 -4.69 -1.31 10.11
CA LEU A 89 -3.45 -1.67 9.44
C LEU A 89 -2.39 -2.03 10.47
N ALA A 90 -1.57 -3.03 10.16
CA ALA A 90 -0.31 -3.24 10.86
C ALA A 90 0.79 -2.45 10.11
N ILE A 91 1.37 -1.45 10.76
CA ILE A 91 2.56 -0.75 10.32
C ILE A 91 3.75 -1.55 10.79
N TRP A 92 4.58 -2.04 9.86
CA TRP A 92 5.71 -2.90 10.19
C TRP A 92 6.91 -2.08 10.62
N GLY A 93 7.50 -2.48 11.73
CA GLY A 93 8.73 -1.92 12.25
C GLY A 93 9.96 -2.63 11.69
N ASP A 94 11.10 -2.06 11.96
CA ASP A 94 12.39 -2.63 11.60
C ASP A 94 12.73 -3.84 12.47
N ASP A 95 13.39 -4.83 11.87
CA ASP A 95 13.96 -5.97 12.60
C ASP A 95 15.40 -5.61 13.02
N GLU A 96 15.56 -5.24 14.28
CA GLU A 96 16.87 -4.85 14.84
C GLU A 96 17.92 -5.99 14.79
N THR A 97 17.54 -7.20 14.40
CA THR A 97 18.46 -8.33 14.26
C THR A 97 19.12 -8.38 12.88
N THR A 98 18.63 -7.62 11.93
CA THR A 98 19.18 -7.50 10.57
C THR A 98 20.00 -6.21 10.40
N SER A 99 20.83 -6.15 9.36
CA SER A 99 21.61 -4.95 9.04
C SER A 99 20.90 -4.00 8.06
N ALA A 100 19.77 -4.43 7.49
CA ALA A 100 18.97 -3.65 6.55
C ALA A 100 17.78 -3.03 7.27
N LYS A 101 17.42 -1.80 6.94
CA LYS A 101 16.17 -1.19 7.40
C LYS A 101 15.01 -1.77 6.60
N GLU A 102 14.17 -2.59 7.23
CA GLU A 102 13.05 -3.30 6.60
C GLU A 102 11.69 -2.69 6.95
N GLY A 103 11.66 -1.77 7.91
CA GLY A 103 10.46 -1.13 8.41
C GLY A 103 10.74 0.13 9.20
N MET A 104 9.80 0.55 10.03
CA MET A 104 9.91 1.77 10.82
C MET A 104 10.76 1.60 12.06
N THR A 105 11.56 2.60 12.34
CA THR A 105 12.31 2.68 13.60
C THR A 105 11.48 3.33 14.70
N LYS A 106 11.82 3.06 15.96
CA LYS A 106 11.11 3.62 17.11
C LYS A 106 11.14 5.15 17.11
N GLY A 107 9.97 5.77 17.21
CA GLY A 107 9.80 7.23 17.22
C GLY A 107 9.82 7.87 15.82
N GLU A 108 9.97 7.11 14.77
CA GLU A 108 9.88 7.59 13.40
C GLU A 108 8.43 7.95 13.04
N ALA A 109 8.24 9.12 12.44
CA ALA A 109 6.93 9.58 12.00
C ALA A 109 6.54 8.91 10.68
N PHE A 110 5.27 8.51 10.56
CA PHE A 110 4.70 7.96 9.33
C PHE A 110 3.74 8.94 8.66
N SER A 111 3.56 8.77 7.37
CA SER A 111 2.58 9.50 6.57
C SER A 111 1.58 8.55 5.93
N ILE A 112 0.35 9.01 5.71
CA ILE A 112 -0.75 8.21 5.18
C ILE A 112 -1.19 8.77 3.83
N VAL A 113 -1.44 7.87 2.88
CA VAL A 113 -1.87 8.17 1.52
C VAL A 113 -3.11 7.36 1.19
N LEU A 114 -4.09 8.00 0.57
CA LEU A 114 -5.24 7.37 -0.07
C LEU A 114 -4.99 7.28 -1.58
N PHE A 115 -5.19 6.11 -2.14
CA PHE A 115 -5.34 5.90 -3.57
C PHE A 115 -6.81 5.72 -3.90
N ASP A 116 -7.36 6.67 -4.66
CA ASP A 116 -8.68 6.61 -5.27
C ASP A 116 -8.57 5.82 -6.57
N LYS A 117 -9.18 4.64 -6.59
CA LYS A 117 -9.13 3.73 -7.73
C LYS A 117 -9.95 4.26 -8.91
N SER A 118 -11.02 4.98 -8.64
CA SER A 118 -11.94 5.49 -9.67
C SER A 118 -11.34 6.65 -10.45
N GLU A 119 -10.57 7.51 -9.77
CA GLU A 119 -9.89 8.66 -10.35
C GLU A 119 -8.41 8.39 -10.71
N ASP A 120 -7.88 7.20 -10.41
CA ASP A 120 -6.44 6.86 -10.51
C ASP A 120 -5.55 7.93 -9.85
N LYS A 121 -5.90 8.30 -8.63
CA LYS A 121 -5.35 9.46 -7.95
C LYS A 121 -4.82 9.11 -6.56
N MET A 122 -3.63 9.61 -6.25
CA MET A 122 -3.06 9.53 -4.91
C MET A 122 -3.23 10.86 -4.17
N THR A 123 -3.63 10.78 -2.91
CA THR A 123 -3.86 11.96 -2.08
C THR A 123 -3.23 11.75 -0.71
N SER A 124 -2.40 12.70 -0.26
CA SER A 124 -1.91 12.71 1.11
C SER A 124 -3.04 13.00 2.08
N LEU A 125 -3.07 12.25 3.16
CA LEU A 125 -4.01 12.44 4.24
C LEU A 125 -3.34 13.21 5.39
N LYS A 126 -4.00 14.26 5.86
CA LYS A 126 -3.62 14.97 7.07
C LYS A 126 -4.52 14.51 8.21
N ILE A 127 -3.90 14.04 9.27
CA ILE A 127 -4.63 13.74 10.49
C ILE A 127 -4.85 15.06 11.25
N ASN A 128 -6.12 15.41 11.44
CA ASN A 128 -6.51 16.61 12.17
C ASN A 128 -6.69 16.32 13.67
N ARG A 129 -7.08 15.07 14.00
CA ARG A 129 -7.31 14.64 15.37
C ARG A 129 -7.01 13.15 15.54
N TRP A 130 -6.23 12.86 16.56
CA TRP A 130 -6.04 11.51 17.08
C TRP A 130 -7.00 11.25 18.23
N GLU A 131 -7.65 10.09 18.26
CA GLU A 131 -8.39 9.61 19.45
C GLU A 131 -7.44 8.95 20.45
N ARG A 132 -6.35 8.38 19.93
CA ARG A 132 -5.29 7.75 20.71
C ARG A 132 -3.99 7.75 19.92
N GLY A 133 -2.84 7.91 20.63
CA GLY A 133 -1.52 7.89 20.00
C GLY A 133 -1.27 9.10 19.11
N ASP A 134 -0.36 8.94 18.18
CA ASP A 134 0.09 9.95 17.22
C ASP A 134 0.64 9.27 15.96
N ASP A 135 1.37 9.99 15.13
CA ASP A 135 2.01 9.50 13.91
C ASP A 135 3.41 8.90 14.14
N ASN A 136 3.82 8.67 15.38
CA ASN A 136 5.13 8.10 15.68
C ASN A 136 5.05 6.57 15.90
N PHE A 137 5.91 5.85 15.22
CA PHE A 137 5.99 4.40 15.37
C PHE A 137 6.46 4.00 16.76
N THR A 138 5.73 3.08 17.37
CA THR A 138 6.09 2.46 18.65
C THR A 138 5.80 0.98 18.56
N LYS A 139 6.75 0.12 18.92
CA LYS A 139 6.56 -1.32 18.96
C LYS A 139 5.36 -1.66 19.84
N ASP A 140 4.46 -2.50 19.31
CA ASP A 140 3.19 -2.90 19.94
C ASP A 140 2.28 -1.69 20.28
N GLY A 141 2.55 -0.53 19.64
CA GLY A 141 1.77 0.69 19.81
C GLY A 141 0.42 0.62 19.09
N VAL A 142 -0.45 1.54 19.48
CA VAL A 142 -1.78 1.69 18.86
C VAL A 142 -2.06 3.18 18.68
N SER A 143 -2.27 3.59 17.43
CA SER A 143 -2.76 4.91 17.07
C SER A 143 -4.16 4.81 16.47
N VAL A 144 -5.05 5.69 16.89
CA VAL A 144 -6.45 5.75 16.45
C VAL A 144 -6.75 7.11 15.87
N VAL A 145 -7.08 7.12 14.59
CA VAL A 145 -7.41 8.35 13.85
C VAL A 145 -8.88 8.68 14.01
N GLY A 146 -9.17 9.88 14.52
CA GLY A 146 -10.51 10.39 14.76
C GLY A 146 -10.97 11.46 13.78
N SER A 147 -10.06 12.09 13.02
CA SER A 147 -10.44 13.03 11.95
C SER A 147 -9.31 13.16 10.92
N ILE A 148 -9.69 13.11 9.66
CA ILE A 148 -8.80 13.20 8.48
C ILE A 148 -9.30 14.31 7.56
N SER A 149 -8.36 15.02 6.95
CA SER A 149 -8.62 15.84 5.76
C SER A 149 -7.63 15.50 4.64
N THR A 150 -8.06 15.70 3.41
CA THR A 150 -7.17 15.62 2.25
C THR A 150 -6.39 16.92 2.13
N THR A 151 -5.05 16.86 2.05
CA THR A 151 -4.22 18.09 2.05
C THR A 151 -3.73 18.51 0.69
N ALA A 152 -3.46 17.58 -0.19
CA ALA A 152 -3.01 17.85 -1.55
C ALA A 152 -3.14 16.58 -2.38
N VAL A 153 -3.48 16.75 -3.65
CA VAL A 153 -3.11 15.75 -4.65
C VAL A 153 -1.60 15.65 -4.60
N ILE A 154 -1.06 14.46 -4.32
CA ILE A 154 0.39 14.27 -4.40
C ILE A 154 0.77 14.63 -5.82
N SER A 155 1.72 15.56 -5.97
CA SER A 155 2.28 15.93 -7.26
C SER A 155 2.57 14.64 -8.03
N GLN A 156 1.94 14.51 -9.18
CA GLN A 156 2.06 13.31 -10.00
C GLN A 156 3.38 13.36 -10.76
N ASP A 157 4.49 13.39 -10.03
CA ASP A 157 5.81 13.26 -10.61
C ASP A 157 6.16 11.79 -10.83
N LEU A 158 7.17 11.54 -11.66
CA LEU A 158 7.74 10.20 -11.80
C LEU A 158 8.17 9.71 -10.42
N GLU A 159 7.69 8.55 -10.00
CA GLU A 159 8.05 7.97 -8.71
C GLU A 159 8.50 6.51 -8.90
N LEU A 160 9.53 6.11 -8.18
CA LEU A 160 10.02 4.74 -8.11
C LEU A 160 9.94 4.29 -6.65
N PHE A 161 9.19 3.24 -6.39
CA PHE A 161 8.99 2.72 -5.03
C PHE A 161 10.08 1.72 -4.67
N GLN A 162 10.24 1.50 -3.36
CA GLN A 162 11.12 0.45 -2.87
C GLN A 162 10.59 -0.91 -3.33
N ASN A 163 11.48 -1.78 -3.76
CA ASN A 163 11.13 -3.15 -4.13
C ASN A 163 10.63 -3.94 -2.91
N VAL A 164 9.69 -4.84 -3.14
CA VAL A 164 9.10 -5.67 -2.08
C VAL A 164 9.05 -7.14 -2.53
N PRO A 165 9.64 -8.06 -1.74
CA PRO A 165 10.42 -7.85 -0.52
C PRO A 165 11.81 -7.23 -0.78
N ASN A 166 12.36 -6.56 0.24
CA ASN A 166 13.75 -6.17 0.35
C ASN A 166 14.17 -6.40 1.82
N PRO A 167 15.10 -7.27 2.14
CA PRO A 167 15.94 -8.08 1.25
C PRO A 167 15.18 -9.04 0.33
N VAL A 168 15.81 -9.31 -0.84
CA VAL A 168 15.29 -10.22 -1.87
C VAL A 168 15.90 -11.59 -1.66
N LEU A 169 15.07 -12.64 -1.68
CA LEU A 169 15.53 -14.04 -1.74
C LEU A 169 15.69 -14.49 -3.21
N ASP A 170 14.55 -14.73 -3.87
CA ASP A 170 14.53 -15.17 -5.27
C ASP A 170 13.81 -14.19 -6.18
N ASN A 171 12.70 -13.62 -5.71
CA ASN A 171 11.84 -12.71 -6.49
C ASN A 171 11.48 -11.48 -5.68
N THR A 172 11.33 -10.36 -6.38
CA THR A 172 10.81 -9.12 -5.80
C THR A 172 9.97 -8.38 -6.82
N SER A 173 9.12 -7.48 -6.36
CA SER A 173 8.32 -6.60 -7.20
C SER A 173 8.83 -5.17 -7.08
N ILE A 174 8.99 -4.49 -8.22
CA ILE A 174 9.37 -3.09 -8.31
C ILE A 174 8.18 -2.33 -8.85
N SER A 175 7.67 -1.37 -8.08
CA SER A 175 6.56 -0.52 -8.49
C SER A 175 7.04 0.88 -8.82
N PHE A 176 6.36 1.54 -9.77
CA PHE A 176 6.62 2.94 -10.12
C PHE A 176 5.34 3.62 -10.59
N TYR A 177 5.27 4.93 -10.40
CA TYR A 177 4.21 5.78 -10.94
C TYR A 177 4.74 6.58 -12.14
N LEU A 178 4.00 6.53 -13.26
CA LEU A 178 4.30 7.30 -14.47
C LEU A 178 3.29 8.46 -14.59
N PRO A 179 3.74 9.72 -14.57
CA PRO A 179 2.84 10.89 -14.57
C PRO A 179 2.12 11.12 -15.90
N LYS A 180 2.62 10.58 -16.98
CA LYS A 180 2.05 10.64 -18.35
C LYS A 180 2.53 9.46 -19.16
N ASP A 181 1.81 9.12 -20.20
CA ASP A 181 2.21 8.08 -21.16
C ASP A 181 3.64 8.31 -21.66
N GLY A 182 4.38 7.24 -21.82
CA GLY A 182 5.73 7.34 -22.34
C GLY A 182 6.57 6.08 -22.20
N LYS A 183 7.71 6.13 -22.87
CA LYS A 183 8.68 5.04 -22.80
C LYS A 183 9.45 5.07 -21.50
N ILE A 184 9.55 3.91 -20.85
CA ILE A 184 10.42 3.73 -19.70
C ILE A 184 11.51 2.73 -19.99
N LYS A 185 12.65 2.87 -19.29
CA LYS A 185 13.68 1.85 -19.16
C LYS A 185 13.91 1.58 -17.68
N LEU A 186 13.70 0.31 -17.26
CA LEU A 186 13.98 -0.16 -15.91
C LEU A 186 15.09 -1.20 -15.96
N THR A 187 16.19 -0.92 -15.27
CA THR A 187 17.38 -1.76 -15.28
C THR A 187 17.91 -1.99 -13.88
N VAL A 188 18.64 -3.09 -13.69
CA VAL A 188 19.37 -3.41 -12.46
C VAL A 188 20.86 -3.46 -12.75
N SER A 189 21.65 -2.85 -11.88
CA SER A 189 23.11 -2.83 -11.95
C SER A 189 23.75 -3.31 -10.65
N ASN A 190 24.95 -3.84 -10.76
CA ASN A 190 25.79 -4.15 -9.60
C ASN A 190 26.46 -2.87 -9.04
N THR A 191 27.24 -3.02 -7.97
CA THR A 191 27.98 -1.93 -7.31
C THR A 191 29.04 -1.26 -8.18
N LEU A 192 29.46 -1.92 -9.28
CA LEU A 192 30.38 -1.35 -10.28
C LEU A 192 29.64 -0.56 -11.37
N GLY A 193 28.31 -0.47 -11.30
CA GLY A 193 27.48 0.20 -12.30
C GLY A 193 27.22 -0.62 -13.57
N GLN A 194 27.64 -1.89 -13.62
CA GLN A 194 27.39 -2.77 -14.76
C GLN A 194 25.94 -3.23 -14.74
N GLU A 195 25.20 -3.03 -15.85
CA GLU A 195 23.83 -3.52 -16.02
C GLU A 195 23.84 -5.06 -16.03
N VAL A 196 23.12 -5.67 -15.06
CA VAL A 196 23.00 -7.13 -14.89
C VAL A 196 21.65 -7.65 -15.33
N LEU A 197 20.59 -6.83 -15.26
CA LEU A 197 19.26 -7.15 -15.76
C LEU A 197 18.63 -5.93 -16.43
N ALA A 198 17.93 -6.16 -17.55
CA ALA A 198 17.02 -5.20 -18.17
C ALA A 198 15.57 -5.70 -17.94
N LEU A 199 14.84 -5.04 -17.04
CA LEU A 199 13.51 -5.48 -16.64
C LEU A 199 12.42 -4.97 -17.59
N SER A 200 12.59 -3.76 -18.13
CA SER A 200 11.66 -3.20 -19.11
C SER A 200 12.34 -2.15 -20.00
N ASN A 201 11.86 -2.03 -21.26
CA ASN A 201 12.23 -0.97 -22.19
C ASN A 201 11.08 -0.81 -23.23
N GLN A 202 9.92 -0.35 -22.77
CA GLN A 202 8.71 -0.24 -23.61
C GLN A 202 7.85 0.95 -23.20
N GLU A 203 6.79 1.20 -23.97
CA GLU A 203 5.80 2.21 -23.66
C GLU A 203 4.88 1.74 -22.55
N TYR A 204 4.54 2.67 -21.66
CA TYR A 204 3.55 2.51 -20.60
C TYR A 204 2.57 3.68 -20.63
N ILE A 205 1.32 3.43 -20.31
CA ILE A 205 0.33 4.48 -20.07
C ILE A 205 0.60 5.17 -18.73
N LYS A 206 0.05 6.36 -18.54
CA LYS A 206 0.01 7.04 -17.24
C LYS A 206 -0.54 6.08 -16.15
N GLY A 207 0.00 6.16 -14.95
CA GLY A 207 -0.49 5.41 -13.80
C GLY A 207 0.58 4.59 -13.12
N MET A 208 0.13 3.71 -12.25
CA MET A 208 0.98 2.80 -11.49
C MET A 208 1.29 1.54 -12.28
N HIS A 209 2.50 1.09 -12.16
CA HIS A 209 2.97 -0.16 -12.78
C HIS A 209 3.81 -0.95 -11.78
N THR A 210 3.72 -2.27 -11.88
CA THR A 210 4.53 -3.18 -11.08
C THR A 210 5.19 -4.19 -12.00
N ILE A 211 6.50 -4.35 -11.86
CA ILE A 211 7.31 -5.30 -12.62
C ILE A 211 7.92 -6.29 -11.66
N SER A 212 7.71 -7.58 -11.92
CA SER A 212 8.38 -8.65 -11.17
C SER A 212 9.81 -8.81 -11.65
N MET A 213 10.72 -8.97 -10.71
CA MET A 213 12.13 -9.25 -10.94
C MET A 213 12.49 -10.63 -10.38
N ASP A 214 12.99 -11.50 -11.23
CA ASP A 214 13.61 -12.76 -10.83
C ASP A 214 15.12 -12.53 -10.60
N ALA A 215 15.55 -12.69 -9.35
CA ALA A 215 16.92 -12.52 -8.89
C ALA A 215 17.64 -13.87 -8.67
N SER A 216 17.02 -15.00 -9.01
CA SER A 216 17.54 -16.35 -8.74
C SER A 216 18.94 -16.59 -9.31
N ASN A 217 19.28 -15.94 -10.42
CA ASN A 217 20.58 -16.05 -11.10
C ASN A 217 21.61 -15.00 -10.66
N LEU A 218 21.26 -14.08 -9.77
CA LEU A 218 22.18 -13.09 -9.23
C LEU A 218 22.87 -13.61 -7.96
N SER A 219 24.07 -13.13 -7.70
CA SER A 219 24.80 -13.44 -6.45
C SER A 219 24.28 -12.59 -5.30
N THR A 220 24.39 -13.10 -4.07
CA THR A 220 24.14 -12.30 -2.85
C THR A 220 24.95 -11.00 -2.88
N GLY A 221 24.31 -9.88 -2.55
CA GLY A 221 24.95 -8.58 -2.56
C GLY A 221 23.99 -7.42 -2.73
N VAL A 222 24.55 -6.23 -2.86
CA VAL A 222 23.83 -4.98 -3.10
C VAL A 222 23.76 -4.71 -4.59
N TYR A 223 22.57 -4.30 -5.05
CA TYR A 223 22.29 -3.91 -6.42
C TYR A 223 21.54 -2.59 -6.43
N PHE A 224 21.54 -1.93 -7.58
CA PHE A 224 20.80 -0.70 -7.80
C PHE A 224 19.84 -0.90 -8.98
N TYR A 225 18.58 -0.52 -8.82
CA TYR A 225 17.65 -0.48 -9.93
C TYR A 225 17.32 0.96 -10.30
N LYS A 226 17.32 1.23 -11.60
CA LYS A 226 17.15 2.56 -12.16
C LYS A 226 16.00 2.59 -13.14
N LEU A 227 15.04 3.47 -12.85
CA LEU A 227 13.95 3.84 -13.76
C LEU A 227 14.35 5.10 -14.52
N LEU A 228 14.27 5.06 -15.83
CA LEU A 228 14.40 6.22 -16.71
C LEU A 228 13.08 6.40 -17.45
N ALA A 229 12.47 7.57 -17.36
CA ALA A 229 11.26 7.96 -18.07
C ALA A 229 11.31 9.46 -18.40
N ASN A 230 10.96 9.85 -19.61
CA ASN A 230 10.86 11.26 -20.02
C ASN A 230 12.08 12.12 -19.61
N ASN A 231 13.31 11.62 -19.78
CA ASN A 231 14.57 12.25 -19.39
C ASN A 231 14.79 12.41 -17.88
N THR A 232 13.89 11.92 -17.04
CA THR A 232 14.06 11.86 -15.59
C THR A 232 14.49 10.45 -15.20
N SER A 233 15.43 10.34 -14.29
CA SER A 233 15.82 9.03 -13.75
C SER A 233 15.80 9.01 -12.24
N ILE A 234 15.30 7.90 -11.68
CA ILE A 234 15.29 7.63 -10.26
C ILE A 234 16.02 6.31 -10.04
N THR A 235 16.84 6.23 -9.00
CA THR A 235 17.58 5.03 -8.63
C THR A 235 17.32 4.69 -7.18
N LYS A 236 17.10 3.40 -6.91
CA LYS A 236 17.01 2.84 -5.57
C LYS A 236 17.92 1.63 -5.41
N GLN A 237 18.14 1.25 -4.16
CA GLN A 237 18.98 0.12 -3.79
C GLN A 237 18.10 -1.08 -3.43
N LEU A 238 18.56 -2.27 -3.73
CA LEU A 238 18.04 -3.52 -3.19
C LEU A 238 19.19 -4.38 -2.64
N THR A 239 18.85 -5.22 -1.68
CA THR A 239 19.79 -6.20 -1.10
C THR A 239 19.28 -7.60 -1.44
N LEU A 240 20.15 -8.43 -2.02
CA LEU A 240 19.88 -9.83 -2.32
C LEU A 240 20.57 -10.72 -1.28
N VAL A 241 19.83 -11.61 -0.67
CA VAL A 241 20.30 -12.61 0.29
C VAL A 241 19.88 -14.00 -0.18
N LYS A 242 20.74 -14.98 0.03
CA LYS A 242 20.48 -16.40 -0.29
C LYS A 242 20.89 -17.27 0.88
#